data_32e6f3c64f169ce862271126b489d29d
#
_entry.id   32e6f3c64f169ce862271126b489d29d
#
_cell.length_a   1.000
_cell.length_b   1.000
_cell.length_c   1.000
_cell.angle_alpha   90.00
_cell.angle_beta   90.00
_cell.angle_gamma   90.00
#
_symmetry.space_group_name_H-M   'P 1'
#
loop_
_entity.id
_entity.type
_entity.pdbx_description
1 polymer ?
#
loop_
_entity_poly.entity_id
_entity_poly.type
_entity_poly.pdbx_seq_one_letter_code
_entity_poly.pdbx_strand_id
1 'polypeptide(L)'
;MGEINTTSALDKAVIGGDLSNLSDADKLTFYNKVCESIGLNPLTKPLEFIRLNGKLVLYARKDATEQLRKINGISIKIMAREKVDDLYVVTAQAIDRHGRTDESIGAISLKGLMGEAAANAIMKAETKAKRRVTLSVSGLGFLDESEVSAIAGAKPLDFDVSTGKVRDDREKAPRISHQAEDMRIALLEFHTNQSEVGNETALELWLGLEEGLKREVWGCLSTAERFWLKSLKA
;
A
#
# COMPACT_ATOMS: atom_id res chain seq x y z
N MET A 1 -4.68 33.05 33.88
CA MET A 1 -5.50 31.86 33.54
C MET A 1 -5.05 31.38 32.18
N GLY A 2 -4.31 30.27 32.16
CA GLY A 2 -3.74 29.74 30.95
C GLY A 2 -4.82 29.12 30.04
N GLU A 3 -4.86 29.54 28.80
CA GLU A 3 -5.58 28.83 27.77
C GLU A 3 -4.95 27.44 27.63
N ILE A 4 -5.70 26.42 28.02
CA ILE A 4 -5.36 25.04 27.70
C ILE A 4 -5.58 24.90 26.21
N ASN A 5 -4.50 25.05 25.44
CA ASN A 5 -4.48 24.75 24.00
C ASN A 5 -4.79 23.24 23.84
N THR A 6 -6.04 22.92 23.70
CA THR A 6 -6.49 21.57 23.34
C THR A 6 -6.09 21.36 21.87
N THR A 7 -4.89 20.83 21.65
CA THR A 7 -4.45 20.39 20.33
C THR A 7 -5.51 19.49 19.75
N SER A 8 -6.09 19.85 18.62
CA SER A 8 -7.18 19.10 18.00
C SER A 8 -6.74 17.67 17.67
N ALA A 9 -7.68 16.73 17.56
CA ALA A 9 -7.38 15.37 17.13
C ALA A 9 -6.63 15.36 15.77
N LEU A 10 -6.97 16.32 14.92
CA LEU A 10 -6.33 16.54 13.62
C LEU A 10 -4.85 16.94 13.79
N ASP A 11 -4.55 17.89 14.67
CA ASP A 11 -3.16 18.34 14.90
C ASP A 11 -2.30 17.20 15.47
N LYS A 12 -2.84 16.42 16.40
CA LYS A 12 -2.15 15.24 16.95
C LYS A 12 -1.87 14.19 15.87
N ALA A 13 -2.81 13.96 14.95
CA ALA A 13 -2.65 13.01 13.87
C ALA A 13 -1.61 13.49 12.86
N VAL A 14 -1.58 14.78 12.53
CA VAL A 14 -0.58 15.39 11.64
C VAL A 14 0.81 15.28 12.24
N ILE A 15 0.98 15.65 13.52
CA ILE A 15 2.27 15.59 14.21
C ILE A 15 2.74 14.13 14.36
N GLY A 16 1.83 13.20 14.68
CA GLY A 16 2.14 11.78 14.86
C GLY A 16 2.35 11.02 13.55
N GLY A 17 1.91 11.61 12.42
CA GLY A 17 1.94 10.96 11.10
C GLY A 17 1.07 9.71 11.01
N ASP A 18 -0.01 9.65 11.83
CA ASP A 18 -0.94 8.52 11.86
C ASP A 18 -2.39 9.02 11.90
N LEU A 19 -3.12 8.74 10.84
CA LEU A 19 -4.52 9.15 10.66
C LEU A 19 -5.53 8.11 11.17
N SER A 20 -5.07 7.01 11.77
CA SER A 20 -5.92 5.89 12.22
C SER A 20 -7.00 6.33 13.23
N ASN A 21 -6.64 7.25 14.11
CA ASN A 21 -7.50 7.68 15.22
C ASN A 21 -8.43 8.86 14.87
N LEU A 22 -8.40 9.33 13.62
CA LEU A 22 -9.32 10.36 13.16
C LEU A 22 -10.71 9.79 12.93
N SER A 23 -11.75 10.58 13.24
CA SER A 23 -13.12 10.28 12.81
C SER A 23 -13.21 10.33 11.27
N ASP A 24 -14.25 9.74 10.69
CA ASP A 24 -14.45 9.78 9.23
C ASP A 24 -14.60 11.23 8.73
N ALA A 25 -15.28 12.09 9.49
CA ALA A 25 -15.39 13.51 9.18
C ALA A 25 -14.04 14.24 9.20
N ASP A 26 -13.17 13.91 10.18
CA ASP A 26 -11.83 14.50 10.26
C ASP A 26 -10.91 13.97 9.15
N LYS A 27 -11.02 12.70 8.77
CA LYS A 27 -10.30 12.13 7.62
C LYS A 27 -10.69 12.83 6.32
N LEU A 28 -11.98 13.07 6.11
CA LEU A 28 -12.48 13.81 4.94
C LEU A 28 -11.97 15.25 4.95
N THR A 29 -12.02 15.92 6.10
CA THR A 29 -11.53 17.29 6.26
C THR A 29 -10.02 17.36 5.97
N PHE A 30 -9.24 16.43 6.51
CA PHE A 30 -7.79 16.32 6.26
C PHE A 30 -7.50 16.10 4.78
N TYR A 31 -8.19 15.14 4.15
CA TYR A 31 -8.04 14.82 2.74
C TYR A 31 -8.28 16.04 1.86
N ASN A 32 -9.39 16.76 2.07
CA ASN A 32 -9.73 17.94 1.31
C ASN A 32 -8.72 19.08 1.52
N LYS A 33 -8.28 19.32 2.77
CA LYS A 33 -7.24 20.33 3.06
C LYS A 33 -5.91 20.01 2.39
N VAL A 34 -5.50 18.73 2.36
CA VAL A 34 -4.28 18.31 1.66
C VAL A 34 -4.44 18.57 0.16
N CYS A 35 -5.55 18.15 -0.46
CA CYS A 35 -5.79 18.39 -1.88
C CYS A 35 -5.79 19.91 -2.19
N GLU A 36 -6.49 20.72 -1.39
CA GLU A 36 -6.53 22.16 -1.54
C GLU A 36 -5.15 22.80 -1.44
N SER A 37 -4.35 22.40 -0.44
CA SER A 37 -3.01 22.98 -0.20
C SER A 37 -2.03 22.80 -1.36
N ILE A 38 -2.23 21.76 -2.19
CA ILE A 38 -1.40 21.44 -3.35
C ILE A 38 -2.12 21.61 -4.68
N GLY A 39 -3.36 22.14 -4.64
CA GLY A 39 -4.15 22.47 -5.82
C GLY A 39 -4.78 21.26 -6.54
N LEU A 40 -4.86 20.11 -5.91
CA LEU A 40 -5.46 18.92 -6.49
C LEU A 40 -6.99 18.95 -6.41
N ASN A 41 -7.66 18.39 -7.41
CA ASN A 41 -9.10 18.19 -7.39
C ASN A 41 -9.47 16.94 -6.58
N PRO A 42 -10.08 17.07 -5.39
CA PRO A 42 -10.39 15.92 -4.53
C PRO A 42 -11.42 14.95 -5.16
N LEU A 43 -12.27 15.44 -6.09
CA LEU A 43 -13.30 14.61 -6.73
C LEU A 43 -12.72 13.53 -7.65
N THR A 44 -11.49 13.70 -8.12
CA THR A 44 -10.80 12.68 -8.94
C THR A 44 -10.10 11.62 -8.10
N LYS A 45 -10.19 11.69 -6.77
CA LYS A 45 -9.48 10.83 -5.82
C LYS A 45 -7.97 10.75 -6.11
N PRO A 46 -7.26 11.90 -6.12
CA PRO A 46 -5.84 11.92 -6.47
C PRO A 46 -4.95 11.28 -5.40
N LEU A 47 -5.43 11.22 -4.15
CA LEU A 47 -4.78 10.58 -3.03
C LEU A 47 -5.64 9.43 -2.52
N GLU A 48 -5.01 8.46 -1.89
CA GLU A 48 -5.69 7.34 -1.22
C GLU A 48 -5.04 7.05 0.13
N PHE A 49 -5.83 6.45 1.01
CA PHE A 49 -5.32 5.98 2.29
C PHE A 49 -4.65 4.61 2.13
N ILE A 50 -3.55 4.44 2.85
CA ILE A 50 -2.83 3.18 2.95
C ILE A 50 -2.45 2.91 4.39
N ARG A 51 -2.47 1.65 4.79
CA ARG A 51 -1.85 1.24 6.04
C ARG A 51 -0.41 0.84 5.81
N LEU A 52 0.50 1.56 6.46
CA LEU A 52 1.94 1.38 6.37
C LEU A 52 2.53 1.27 7.77
N ASN A 53 3.19 0.15 8.09
CA ASN A 53 3.77 -0.11 9.41
C ASN A 53 2.79 0.16 10.57
N GLY A 54 1.53 -0.27 10.40
CA GLY A 54 0.46 -0.07 11.39
C GLY A 54 -0.20 1.31 11.36
N LYS A 55 0.39 2.31 10.72
CA LYS A 55 -0.13 3.67 10.63
C LYS A 55 -1.01 3.86 9.38
N LEU A 56 -2.04 4.68 9.49
CA LEU A 56 -2.84 5.13 8.36
C LEU A 56 -2.24 6.42 7.80
N VAL A 57 -1.85 6.39 6.52
CA VAL A 57 -1.23 7.54 5.83
C VAL A 57 -1.85 7.74 4.45
N LEU A 58 -1.59 8.89 3.81
CA LEU A 58 -1.96 9.13 2.41
C LEU A 58 -0.81 8.78 1.47
N TYR A 59 -1.15 8.28 0.28
CA TYR A 59 -0.22 8.14 -0.83
C TYR A 59 -0.79 8.75 -2.13
N ALA A 60 0.09 9.07 -3.07
CA ALA A 60 -0.29 9.69 -4.32
C ALA A 60 -0.62 8.66 -5.40
N ARG A 61 -1.80 8.79 -6.00
CA ARG A 61 -2.20 8.01 -7.18
C ARG A 61 -1.65 8.63 -8.47
N LYS A 62 -1.84 7.92 -9.58
CA LYS A 62 -1.49 8.43 -10.91
C LYS A 62 -2.06 9.82 -11.16
N ASP A 63 -3.33 10.03 -10.83
CA ASP A 63 -4.03 11.29 -11.07
C ASP A 63 -3.40 12.47 -10.33
N ALA A 64 -2.87 12.26 -9.12
CA ALA A 64 -2.15 13.32 -8.40
C ALA A 64 -0.95 13.82 -9.20
N THR A 65 -0.11 12.92 -9.70
CA THR A 65 1.10 13.30 -10.45
C THR A 65 0.76 13.93 -11.80
N GLU A 66 -0.31 13.49 -12.48
CA GLU A 66 -0.77 14.12 -13.73
C GLU A 66 -1.26 15.56 -13.49
N GLN A 67 -2.07 15.76 -12.43
CA GLN A 67 -2.55 17.09 -12.06
C GLN A 67 -1.40 18.01 -11.64
N LEU A 68 -0.47 17.54 -10.79
CA LEU A 68 0.70 18.32 -10.38
C LEU A 68 1.55 18.78 -11.57
N ARG A 69 1.76 17.92 -12.57
CA ARG A 69 2.46 18.32 -13.80
C ARG A 69 1.76 19.47 -14.51
N LYS A 70 0.44 19.38 -14.64
CA LYS A 70 -0.36 20.43 -15.28
C LYS A 70 -0.34 21.72 -14.47
N ILE A 71 -0.56 21.65 -13.16
CA ILE A 71 -0.65 22.80 -12.26
C ILE A 71 0.69 23.53 -12.18
N ASN A 72 1.79 22.81 -12.02
CA ASN A 72 3.13 23.38 -11.83
C ASN A 72 3.89 23.58 -13.15
N GLY A 73 3.27 23.28 -14.30
CA GLY A 73 3.93 23.40 -15.61
C GLY A 73 5.16 22.51 -15.75
N ILE A 74 5.12 21.29 -15.16
CA ILE A 74 6.25 20.38 -15.15
C ILE A 74 6.36 19.65 -16.48
N SER A 75 7.50 19.77 -17.13
CA SER A 75 7.93 18.97 -18.28
C SER A 75 8.85 17.85 -17.84
N ILE A 76 8.68 16.65 -18.43
CA ILE A 76 9.52 15.49 -18.12
C ILE A 76 10.31 15.08 -19.35
N LYS A 77 11.59 14.82 -19.17
CA LYS A 77 12.50 14.26 -20.16
C LYS A 77 13.04 12.93 -19.63
N ILE A 78 13.01 11.89 -20.46
CA ILE A 78 13.72 10.64 -20.16
C ILE A 78 15.17 10.83 -20.55
N MET A 79 16.05 10.74 -19.57
CA MET A 79 17.49 10.95 -19.73
C MET A 79 18.19 9.66 -20.15
N ALA A 80 17.81 8.53 -19.56
CA ALA A 80 18.41 7.23 -19.85
C ALA A 80 17.37 6.09 -19.72
N ARG A 81 17.63 5.01 -20.46
CA ARG A 81 16.99 3.71 -20.35
C ARG A 81 18.08 2.66 -20.42
N GLU A 82 18.28 1.95 -19.32
CA GLU A 82 19.41 1.05 -19.18
C GLU A 82 18.97 -0.30 -18.62
N LYS A 83 19.67 -1.34 -19.02
CA LYS A 83 19.56 -2.65 -18.41
C LYS A 83 20.81 -2.89 -17.58
N VAL A 84 20.63 -3.02 -16.26
CA VAL A 84 21.70 -3.32 -15.30
C VAL A 84 21.38 -4.68 -14.69
N ASP A 85 22.13 -5.69 -15.08
CA ASP A 85 21.84 -7.11 -14.75
C ASP A 85 20.39 -7.49 -15.15
N ASP A 86 19.60 -7.92 -14.18
CA ASP A 86 18.18 -8.25 -14.37
C ASP A 86 17.23 -7.05 -14.18
N LEU A 87 17.79 -5.86 -13.92
CA LEU A 87 16.98 -4.65 -13.71
C LEU A 87 16.89 -3.82 -14.99
N TYR A 88 15.71 -3.33 -15.29
CA TYR A 88 15.49 -2.25 -16.23
C TYR A 88 15.30 -0.94 -15.49
N VAL A 89 16.20 0.00 -15.75
CA VAL A 89 16.28 1.29 -15.05
C VAL A 89 15.98 2.41 -16.03
N VAL A 90 15.10 3.31 -15.63
CA VAL A 90 14.75 4.52 -16.38
C VAL A 90 15.10 5.73 -15.52
N THR A 91 15.89 6.65 -16.06
CA THR A 91 16.16 7.94 -15.43
C THR A 91 15.30 9.02 -16.08
N ALA A 92 14.50 9.70 -15.28
CA ALA A 92 13.66 10.81 -15.70
C ALA A 92 14.08 12.11 -15.02
N GLN A 93 14.15 13.19 -15.79
CA GLN A 93 14.35 14.56 -15.32
C GLN A 93 13.04 15.32 -15.45
N ALA A 94 12.69 16.09 -14.45
CA ALA A 94 11.59 17.05 -14.47
C ALA A 94 12.12 18.47 -14.44
N ILE A 95 11.43 19.38 -15.11
CA ILE A 95 11.69 20.83 -15.11
C ILE A 95 10.35 21.50 -14.86
N ASP A 96 10.25 22.33 -13.81
CA ASP A 96 9.06 23.12 -13.55
C ASP A 96 9.05 24.44 -14.33
N ARG A 97 7.96 25.22 -14.23
CA ARG A 97 7.80 26.52 -14.91
C ARG A 97 8.82 27.59 -14.48
N HIS A 98 9.48 27.41 -13.33
CA HIS A 98 10.49 28.32 -12.78
C HIS A 98 11.90 27.87 -13.13
N GLY A 99 12.06 26.78 -13.88
CA GLY A 99 13.36 26.23 -14.25
C GLY A 99 14.00 25.35 -13.18
N ARG A 100 13.29 25.03 -12.08
CA ARG A 100 13.77 24.06 -11.10
C ARG A 100 13.81 22.68 -11.74
N THR A 101 14.91 21.99 -11.58
CA THR A 101 15.12 20.64 -12.11
C THR A 101 15.29 19.64 -10.98
N ASP A 102 14.86 18.42 -11.24
CA ASP A 102 15.10 17.28 -10.37
C ASP A 102 15.17 16.00 -11.20
N GLU A 103 15.79 14.95 -10.66
CA GLU A 103 15.93 13.67 -11.32
C GLU A 103 15.51 12.52 -10.40
N SER A 104 14.92 11.49 -10.99
CA SER A 104 14.57 10.26 -10.26
C SER A 104 14.66 9.05 -11.18
N ILE A 105 14.90 7.91 -10.57
CA ILE A 105 14.91 6.63 -11.26
C ILE A 105 13.66 5.82 -10.97
N GLY A 106 13.25 5.02 -11.97
CA GLY A 106 12.29 3.94 -11.83
C GLY A 106 12.95 2.64 -12.27
N ALA A 107 12.98 1.66 -11.39
CA ALA A 107 13.59 0.37 -11.69
C ALA A 107 12.59 -0.78 -11.48
N ILE A 108 12.68 -1.80 -12.33
CA ILE A 108 11.89 -3.03 -12.25
C ILE A 108 12.77 -4.22 -12.64
N SER A 109 12.58 -5.35 -11.95
CA SER A 109 13.23 -6.61 -12.34
C SER A 109 12.58 -7.20 -13.58
N LEU A 110 13.41 -7.59 -14.54
CA LEU A 110 13.02 -8.37 -15.74
C LEU A 110 13.29 -9.88 -15.56
N LYS A 111 13.79 -10.30 -14.39
CA LYS A 111 14.15 -11.70 -14.14
C LYS A 111 12.96 -12.63 -14.40
N GLY A 112 13.14 -13.57 -15.30
CA GLY A 112 12.09 -14.56 -15.64
C GLY A 112 10.91 -14.00 -16.45
N LEU A 113 10.95 -12.73 -16.87
CA LEU A 113 9.89 -12.13 -17.67
C LEU A 113 10.22 -12.23 -19.16
N MET A 114 9.22 -12.59 -19.96
CA MET A 114 9.32 -12.68 -21.43
C MET A 114 8.08 -12.06 -22.08
N GLY A 115 8.21 -11.69 -23.35
CA GLY A 115 7.12 -11.21 -24.19
C GLY A 115 6.37 -10.03 -23.57
N GLU A 116 5.06 -10.15 -23.47
CA GLU A 116 4.17 -9.09 -22.95
C GLU A 116 4.46 -8.73 -21.49
N ALA A 117 4.82 -9.71 -20.65
CA ALA A 117 5.17 -9.44 -19.25
C ALA A 117 6.42 -8.55 -19.13
N ALA A 118 7.43 -8.78 -19.96
CA ALA A 118 8.62 -7.95 -20.02
C ALA A 118 8.29 -6.53 -20.54
N ALA A 119 7.46 -6.43 -21.59
CA ALA A 119 7.01 -5.14 -22.11
C ALA A 119 6.25 -4.31 -21.07
N ASN A 120 5.35 -4.96 -20.33
CA ASN A 120 4.61 -4.32 -19.23
C ASN A 120 5.54 -3.86 -18.11
N ALA A 121 6.57 -4.63 -17.76
CA ALA A 121 7.56 -4.26 -16.77
C ALA A 121 8.37 -3.01 -17.20
N ILE A 122 8.78 -2.94 -18.47
CA ILE A 122 9.47 -1.78 -19.04
C ILE A 122 8.60 -0.51 -18.95
N MET A 123 7.34 -0.61 -19.35
CA MET A 123 6.40 0.52 -19.25
C MET A 123 6.16 0.96 -17.79
N LYS A 124 6.12 0.01 -16.86
CA LYS A 124 6.02 0.30 -15.42
C LYS A 124 7.25 1.04 -14.89
N ALA A 125 8.46 0.66 -15.31
CA ALA A 125 9.69 1.35 -14.92
C ALA A 125 9.67 2.84 -15.33
N GLU A 126 9.27 3.12 -16.57
CA GLU A 126 9.14 4.50 -17.07
C GLU A 126 8.07 5.29 -16.29
N THR A 127 6.92 4.67 -16.05
CA THR A 127 5.85 5.28 -15.26
C THR A 127 6.32 5.61 -13.85
N LYS A 128 7.07 4.70 -13.21
CA LYS A 128 7.65 4.88 -11.88
C LYS A 128 8.62 6.06 -11.84
N ALA A 129 9.53 6.15 -12.79
CA ALA A 129 10.47 7.27 -12.89
C ALA A 129 9.73 8.62 -13.01
N LYS A 130 8.74 8.70 -13.92
CA LYS A 130 7.94 9.92 -14.15
C LYS A 130 7.17 10.36 -12.92
N ARG A 131 6.56 9.43 -12.18
CA ARG A 131 5.80 9.77 -10.96
C ARG A 131 6.72 10.26 -9.85
N ARG A 132 7.80 9.56 -9.58
CA ARG A 132 8.75 9.93 -8.53
C ARG A 132 9.36 11.30 -8.77
N VAL A 133 9.84 11.58 -9.99
CA VAL A 133 10.42 12.88 -10.31
C VAL A 133 9.38 14.02 -10.23
N THR A 134 8.12 13.73 -10.57
CA THR A 134 7.04 14.71 -10.42
C THR A 134 6.81 15.07 -8.94
N LEU A 135 6.73 14.10 -8.06
CA LEU A 135 6.55 14.34 -6.62
C LEU A 135 7.76 15.07 -6.04
N SER A 136 8.97 14.66 -6.42
CA SER A 136 10.21 15.25 -5.93
C SER A 136 10.35 16.73 -6.34
N VAL A 137 10.19 17.07 -7.63
CA VAL A 137 10.28 18.46 -8.11
C VAL A 137 9.16 19.34 -7.53
N SER A 138 8.02 18.74 -7.19
CA SER A 138 6.91 19.42 -6.51
C SER A 138 7.13 19.61 -5.00
N GLY A 139 8.22 19.10 -4.44
CA GLY A 139 8.53 19.17 -3.00
C GLY A 139 7.62 18.31 -2.13
N LEU A 140 7.06 17.25 -2.68
CA LEU A 140 6.11 16.37 -1.99
C LEU A 140 6.75 15.01 -1.66
N GLY A 141 6.76 14.67 -0.37
CA GLY A 141 7.28 13.40 0.14
C GLY A 141 6.26 12.25 0.16
N PHE A 142 5.21 12.28 -0.69
CA PHE A 142 4.27 11.18 -0.77
C PHE A 142 4.89 9.95 -1.44
N LEU A 143 4.55 8.78 -0.93
CA LEU A 143 4.75 7.54 -1.69
C LEU A 143 3.86 7.55 -2.92
N ASP A 144 4.34 6.99 -4.02
CA ASP A 144 3.52 6.76 -5.19
C ASP A 144 2.91 5.33 -5.17
N GLU A 145 1.91 5.13 -6.00
CA GLU A 145 1.20 3.85 -6.15
C GLU A 145 2.14 2.68 -6.52
N SER A 146 3.25 2.95 -7.22
CA SER A 146 4.23 1.92 -7.60
C SER A 146 5.18 1.57 -6.45
N GLU A 147 5.45 2.50 -5.53
CA GLU A 147 6.22 2.25 -4.32
C GLU A 147 5.40 1.45 -3.31
N VAL A 148 4.14 1.81 -3.14
CA VAL A 148 3.19 1.10 -2.28
C VAL A 148 3.09 -0.38 -2.66
N SER A 149 3.02 -0.70 -3.96
CA SER A 149 2.95 -2.09 -4.43
C SER A 149 4.21 -2.92 -4.14
N ALA A 150 5.34 -2.27 -3.86
CA ALA A 150 6.60 -2.91 -3.53
C ALA A 150 6.83 -3.11 -2.01
N ILE A 151 6.00 -2.50 -1.17
CA ILE A 151 6.13 -2.60 0.29
C ILE A 151 5.31 -3.78 0.78
N ALA A 152 5.97 -4.75 1.41
CA ALA A 152 5.30 -5.91 1.99
C ALA A 152 4.28 -5.48 3.06
N GLY A 153 3.05 -5.98 2.95
CA GLY A 153 1.97 -5.65 3.89
C GLY A 153 1.31 -4.28 3.68
N ALA A 154 1.78 -3.45 2.75
CA ALA A 154 1.11 -2.22 2.37
C ALA A 154 -0.13 -2.54 1.53
N LYS A 155 -1.32 -2.11 2.00
CA LYS A 155 -2.58 -2.30 1.28
C LYS A 155 -3.28 -0.97 1.11
N PRO A 156 -3.59 -0.57 -0.13
CA PRO A 156 -4.52 0.52 -0.37
C PRO A 156 -5.87 0.22 0.29
N LEU A 157 -6.48 1.24 0.87
CA LEU A 157 -7.77 1.13 1.52
C LEU A 157 -8.80 1.90 0.69
N ASP A 158 -10.00 1.33 0.54
CA ASP A 158 -11.09 2.02 -0.15
C ASP A 158 -11.55 3.22 0.69
N PHE A 159 -11.47 4.41 0.09
CA PHE A 159 -11.85 5.67 0.71
C PHE A 159 -13.05 6.26 0.00
N ASP A 160 -14.14 6.46 0.75
CA ASP A 160 -15.33 7.12 0.26
C ASP A 160 -15.21 8.64 0.50
N VAL A 161 -14.96 9.39 -0.56
CA VAL A 161 -14.81 10.86 -0.52
C VAL A 161 -16.10 11.61 -0.17
N SER A 162 -17.25 10.94 -0.16
CA SER A 162 -18.52 11.57 0.23
C SER A 162 -18.78 11.48 1.73
N THR A 163 -18.31 10.43 2.37
CA THR A 163 -18.55 10.15 3.79
C THR A 163 -17.31 10.24 4.66
N GLY A 164 -16.12 10.25 4.06
CA GLY A 164 -14.84 10.18 4.78
C GLY A 164 -14.52 8.77 5.29
N LYS A 165 -15.34 7.77 4.97
CA LYS A 165 -15.16 6.42 5.46
C LYS A 165 -14.01 5.72 4.75
N VAL A 166 -13.05 5.24 5.52
CA VAL A 166 -11.99 4.36 5.06
C VAL A 166 -12.41 2.92 5.34
N ARG A 167 -12.54 2.11 4.31
CA ARG A 167 -12.90 0.69 4.44
C ARG A 167 -11.62 -0.14 4.47
N ASP A 168 -11.34 -0.77 5.59
CA ASP A 168 -10.29 -1.79 5.72
C ASP A 168 -10.97 -3.16 5.56
N ASP A 169 -10.59 -3.93 4.55
CA ASP A 169 -11.15 -5.28 4.34
C ASP A 169 -10.87 -6.22 5.52
N ARG A 170 -9.97 -5.83 6.43
CA ARG A 170 -9.77 -6.53 7.70
C ARG A 170 -10.91 -6.30 8.70
N GLU A 171 -11.70 -5.21 8.56
CA GLU A 171 -12.92 -5.02 9.35
C GLU A 171 -14.03 -5.99 8.92
N LYS A 172 -13.93 -6.56 7.69
CA LYS A 172 -14.83 -7.61 7.21
C LYS A 172 -14.36 -9.02 7.60
N ALA A 173 -13.10 -9.19 7.97
CA ALA A 173 -12.66 -10.42 8.59
C ALA A 173 -13.39 -10.53 9.94
N PRO A 174 -14.12 -11.61 10.21
CA PRO A 174 -14.72 -11.81 11.52
C PRO A 174 -13.64 -11.62 12.56
N ARG A 175 -13.92 -10.85 13.63
CA ARG A 175 -13.02 -10.75 14.78
C ARG A 175 -12.82 -12.15 15.29
N ILE A 176 -11.67 -12.72 14.95
CA ILE A 176 -11.29 -14.04 15.41
C ILE A 176 -10.87 -13.95 16.86
N SER A 177 -11.18 -14.98 17.61
CA SER A 177 -10.70 -15.12 18.96
C SER A 177 -9.16 -15.19 18.99
N HIS A 178 -8.52 -14.72 20.05
CA HIS A 178 -7.08 -14.87 20.25
C HIS A 178 -6.65 -16.33 20.03
N GLN A 179 -7.46 -17.27 20.53
CA GLN A 179 -7.23 -18.69 20.38
C GLN A 179 -7.23 -19.15 18.92
N ALA A 180 -8.07 -18.56 18.05
CA ALA A 180 -8.09 -18.89 16.63
C ALA A 180 -6.87 -18.32 15.90
N GLU A 181 -6.36 -17.15 16.29
CA GLU A 181 -5.13 -16.59 15.70
C GLU A 181 -3.89 -17.37 16.14
N ASP A 182 -3.76 -17.72 17.41
CA ASP A 182 -2.67 -18.55 17.93
C ASP A 182 -2.63 -19.90 17.21
N MET A 183 -3.80 -20.51 17.00
CA MET A 183 -3.92 -21.78 16.30
C MET A 183 -3.57 -21.66 14.82
N ARG A 184 -3.98 -20.57 14.17
CA ARG A 184 -3.60 -20.26 12.80
C ARG A 184 -2.08 -20.13 12.65
N ILE A 185 -1.43 -19.41 13.56
CA ILE A 185 0.03 -19.24 13.58
C ILE A 185 0.71 -20.61 13.72
N ALA A 186 0.27 -21.43 14.67
CA ALA A 186 0.83 -22.77 14.88
C ALA A 186 0.70 -23.66 13.63
N LEU A 187 -0.44 -23.62 12.94
CA LEU A 187 -0.62 -24.36 11.68
C LEU A 187 0.30 -23.86 10.56
N LEU A 188 0.51 -22.54 10.46
CA LEU A 188 1.34 -21.95 9.41
C LEU A 188 2.85 -22.20 9.62
N GLU A 189 3.30 -22.40 10.84
CA GLU A 189 4.68 -22.84 11.11
C GLU A 189 4.98 -24.19 10.46
N PHE A 190 4.04 -25.14 10.48
CA PHE A 190 4.18 -26.41 9.80
C PHE A 190 4.07 -26.28 8.27
N HIS A 191 3.21 -25.40 7.76
CA HIS A 191 3.12 -25.12 6.33
C HIS A 191 4.43 -24.58 5.76
N THR A 192 5.16 -23.75 6.52
CA THR A 192 6.42 -23.15 6.09
C THR A 192 7.54 -24.19 6.03
N ASN A 193 7.55 -25.17 6.95
CA ASN A 193 8.62 -26.17 7.08
C ASN A 193 8.46 -27.39 6.15
N GLN A 194 7.28 -27.63 5.59
CA GLN A 194 6.93 -28.68 4.61
C GLN A 194 7.56 -30.06 4.86
N SER A 195 7.76 -30.48 6.12
CA SER A 195 8.25 -31.80 6.47
C SER A 195 7.08 -32.79 6.62
N GLU A 196 7.33 -34.08 6.35
CA GLU A 196 6.29 -35.13 6.55
C GLU A 196 5.77 -35.14 7.99
N VAL A 197 6.68 -35.08 8.98
CA VAL A 197 6.33 -35.03 10.41
C VAL A 197 5.56 -33.75 10.74
N GLY A 198 5.90 -32.61 10.13
CA GLY A 198 5.18 -31.36 10.30
C GLY A 198 3.77 -31.43 9.74
N ASN A 199 3.57 -32.10 8.60
CA ASN A 199 2.26 -32.27 7.99
C ASN A 199 1.34 -33.16 8.83
N GLU A 200 1.84 -34.28 9.39
CA GLU A 200 1.10 -35.13 10.32
C GLU A 200 0.67 -34.37 11.58
N THR A 201 1.59 -33.62 12.19
CA THR A 201 1.30 -32.81 13.37
C THR A 201 0.28 -31.71 13.08
N ALA A 202 0.36 -31.06 11.92
CA ALA A 202 -0.61 -30.04 11.50
C ALA A 202 -2.01 -30.66 11.30
N LEU A 203 -2.08 -31.86 10.74
CA LEU A 203 -3.34 -32.56 10.56
C LEU A 203 -3.97 -32.96 11.90
N GLU A 204 -3.19 -33.51 12.82
CA GLU A 204 -3.64 -33.83 14.18
C GLU A 204 -4.14 -32.61 14.92
N LEU A 205 -3.38 -31.51 14.87
CA LEU A 205 -3.75 -30.24 15.47
C LEU A 205 -5.09 -29.73 14.89
N TRP A 206 -5.25 -29.77 13.58
CA TRP A 206 -6.49 -29.38 12.90
C TRP A 206 -7.68 -30.26 13.27
N LEU A 207 -7.49 -31.57 13.31
CA LEU A 207 -8.58 -32.52 13.63
C LEU A 207 -9.02 -32.38 15.09
N GLY A 208 -8.11 -32.06 15.99
CA GLY A 208 -8.37 -31.86 17.43
C GLY A 208 -9.13 -30.57 17.77
N LEU A 209 -9.27 -29.61 16.84
CA LEU A 209 -9.99 -28.37 17.10
C LEU A 209 -11.51 -28.61 17.20
N GLU A 210 -12.15 -27.82 18.08
CA GLU A 210 -13.62 -27.73 18.11
C GLU A 210 -14.18 -27.09 16.83
N GLU A 211 -15.40 -27.48 16.42
CA GLU A 211 -16.01 -27.03 15.16
C GLU A 211 -16.19 -25.50 15.07
N GLY A 212 -16.41 -24.83 16.20
CA GLY A 212 -16.45 -23.36 16.28
C GLY A 212 -15.12 -22.74 15.90
N LEU A 213 -14.06 -23.21 16.53
CA LEU A 213 -12.69 -22.74 16.32
C LEU A 213 -12.17 -23.09 14.91
N LYS A 214 -12.51 -24.28 14.39
CA LYS A 214 -12.22 -24.65 13.00
C LYS A 214 -12.78 -23.66 12.01
N ARG A 215 -14.04 -23.22 12.19
CA ARG A 215 -14.66 -22.23 11.31
C ARG A 215 -13.97 -20.88 11.34
N GLU A 216 -13.57 -20.42 12.51
CA GLU A 216 -12.83 -19.17 12.66
C GLU A 216 -11.47 -19.25 11.99
N VAL A 217 -10.67 -20.27 12.32
CA VAL A 217 -9.34 -20.50 11.71
C VAL A 217 -9.45 -20.64 10.20
N TRP A 218 -10.40 -21.45 9.71
CA TRP A 218 -10.63 -21.62 8.27
C TRP A 218 -10.95 -20.31 7.55
N GLY A 219 -11.75 -19.44 8.19
CA GLY A 219 -12.08 -18.12 7.67
C GLY A 219 -10.85 -17.22 7.43
N CYS A 220 -9.78 -17.43 8.20
CA CYS A 220 -8.57 -16.62 8.19
C CYS A 220 -7.45 -17.17 7.29
N LEU A 221 -7.57 -18.41 6.82
CA LEU A 221 -6.59 -19.01 5.91
C LEU A 221 -6.76 -18.47 4.49
N SER A 222 -5.64 -18.22 3.82
CA SER A 222 -5.59 -17.92 2.39
C SER A 222 -6.04 -19.13 1.55
N THR A 223 -6.28 -18.90 0.26
CA THR A 223 -6.64 -19.98 -0.67
C THR A 223 -5.57 -21.06 -0.75
N ALA A 224 -4.29 -20.67 -0.74
CA ALA A 224 -3.15 -21.60 -0.78
C ALA A 224 -3.06 -22.44 0.50
N GLU A 225 -3.20 -21.81 1.67
CA GLU A 225 -3.19 -22.48 2.98
C GLU A 225 -4.37 -23.45 3.13
N ARG A 226 -5.55 -23.07 2.67
CA ARG A 226 -6.74 -23.97 2.64
C ARG A 226 -6.51 -25.16 1.73
N PHE A 227 -5.88 -24.96 0.58
CA PHE A 227 -5.56 -26.05 -0.35
C PHE A 227 -4.56 -27.01 0.29
N TRP A 228 -3.49 -26.49 0.88
CA TRP A 228 -2.51 -27.29 1.62
C TRP A 228 -3.18 -28.11 2.74
N LEU A 229 -3.95 -27.48 3.62
CA LEU A 229 -4.61 -28.16 4.74
C LEU A 229 -5.61 -29.24 4.28
N LYS A 230 -6.25 -29.06 3.12
CA LYS A 230 -7.08 -30.10 2.49
C LYS A 230 -6.25 -31.26 1.96
N SER A 231 -5.07 -31.00 1.39
CA SER A 231 -4.20 -32.05 0.85
C SER A 231 -3.63 -32.97 1.94
N LEU A 232 -3.57 -32.51 3.20
CA LEU A 232 -3.14 -33.35 4.34
C LEU A 232 -4.18 -34.43 4.71
N LYS A 233 -5.42 -34.29 4.25
CA LYS A 233 -6.52 -35.23 4.51
C LYS A 233 -6.65 -36.34 3.46
N ALA A 234 -5.91 -36.25 2.36
CA ALA A 234 -5.93 -37.20 1.25
C ALA A 234 -4.85 -38.26 1.42
#